data_74e80f1d534d528dd57109c32b28161e
#
_entry.id   74e80f1d534d528dd57109c32b28161e
#
_cell.length_a   1.000
_cell.length_b   1.000
_cell.length_c   1.000
_cell.angle_alpha   90.00
_cell.angle_beta   90.00
_cell.angle_gamma   90.00
#
_symmetry.space_group_name_H-M   'P 1'
#
loop_
_entity.id
_entity.type
_entity.pdbx_description
1 polymer ?
#
loop_
_entity_poly.entity_id
_entity_poly.type
_entity_poly.pdbx_seq_one_letter_code
_entity_poly.pdbx_strand_id
1 'polypeptide(L)'
;DKVEDAVRAARTVIAEHPSLLAAKTAECNRELNDEIPWFRCPDRRFVDVYYYLWSLYLMYYIEVGKGWEKEPHTQTAVNNFLGIHRYDAAFQIKVGSWTQTKSRYAYGNVLTWRHLTESGRYRETPDGHRLLSDNKGISWHSGAYGGETSEHVLGAWQIYQHTGDVEFLKRCYDGHFAKLFWKRLSSM
;
A
#
# COMPACT_ATOMS: atom_id res chain seq x y z
N ASP A 1 23.60 -3.13 21.09
CA ASP A 1 22.97 -2.26 20.08
C ASP A 1 21.53 -2.69 19.85
N LYS A 2 20.60 -1.72 19.76
CA LYS A 2 19.16 -2.00 19.61
C LYS A 2 18.84 -2.90 18.40
N VAL A 3 19.63 -2.81 17.33
CA VAL A 3 19.48 -3.68 16.15
C VAL A 3 19.88 -5.10 16.47
N GLU A 4 20.99 -5.29 17.16
CA GLU A 4 21.44 -6.63 17.58
C GLU A 4 20.48 -7.27 18.56
N ASP A 5 19.91 -6.48 19.48
CA ASP A 5 18.90 -6.96 20.42
C ASP A 5 17.61 -7.38 19.69
N ALA A 6 17.17 -6.61 18.69
CA ALA A 6 16.02 -6.95 17.87
C ALA A 6 16.26 -8.21 17.03
N VAL A 7 17.45 -8.33 16.42
CA VAL A 7 17.82 -9.53 15.66
C VAL A 7 17.89 -10.76 16.56
N ARG A 8 18.44 -10.63 17.76
CA ARG A 8 18.50 -11.72 18.74
C ARG A 8 17.10 -12.14 19.17
N ALA A 9 16.23 -11.18 19.50
CA ALA A 9 14.83 -11.47 19.86
C ALA A 9 14.10 -12.18 18.72
N ALA A 10 14.24 -11.73 17.48
CA ALA A 10 13.64 -12.37 16.32
C ALA A 10 14.14 -13.80 16.12
N ARG A 11 15.45 -14.04 16.27
CA ARG A 11 16.04 -15.40 16.21
C ARG A 11 15.49 -16.32 17.29
N THR A 12 15.31 -15.81 18.51
CA THR A 12 14.72 -16.57 19.62
C THR A 12 13.28 -16.98 19.28
N VAL A 13 12.44 -16.05 18.83
CA VAL A 13 11.06 -16.34 18.42
C VAL A 13 10.99 -17.38 17.30
N ILE A 14 11.85 -17.27 16.29
CA ILE A 14 11.92 -18.26 15.20
C ILE A 14 12.34 -19.63 15.71
N ALA A 15 13.31 -19.69 16.63
CA ALA A 15 13.79 -20.94 17.19
C ALA A 15 12.74 -21.62 18.08
N GLU A 16 11.98 -20.83 18.85
CA GLU A 16 10.92 -21.33 19.74
C GLU A 16 9.66 -21.73 18.97
N HIS A 17 9.43 -21.12 17.79
CA HIS A 17 8.24 -21.34 16.97
C HIS A 17 8.59 -21.70 15.51
N PRO A 18 9.28 -22.81 15.25
CA PRO A 18 9.67 -23.18 13.88
C PRO A 18 8.47 -23.41 12.95
N SER A 19 7.32 -23.82 13.50
CA SER A 19 6.07 -23.96 12.76
C SER A 19 5.50 -22.62 12.26
N LEU A 20 5.79 -21.52 12.95
CA LEU A 20 5.32 -20.18 12.56
C LEU A 20 5.99 -19.74 11.25
N LEU A 21 7.29 -19.94 11.13
CA LEU A 21 8.02 -19.61 9.88
C LEU A 21 7.52 -20.45 8.72
N ALA A 22 7.32 -21.75 8.93
CA ALA A 22 6.79 -22.64 7.90
C ALA A 22 5.37 -22.22 7.48
N ALA A 23 4.50 -21.87 8.44
CA ALA A 23 3.15 -21.40 8.16
C ALA A 23 3.15 -20.09 7.35
N LYS A 24 3.98 -19.12 7.73
CA LYS A 24 4.11 -17.85 7.00
C LYS A 24 4.70 -18.04 5.60
N THR A 25 5.68 -18.91 5.45
CA THR A 25 6.22 -19.26 4.13
C THR A 25 5.15 -19.90 3.24
N ALA A 26 4.35 -20.81 3.78
CA ALA A 26 3.27 -21.44 3.05
C ALA A 26 2.17 -20.44 2.66
N GLU A 27 1.84 -19.49 3.54
CA GLU A 27 0.92 -18.40 3.26
C GLU A 27 1.43 -17.51 2.10
N CYS A 28 2.66 -17.03 2.19
CA CYS A 28 3.27 -16.22 1.13
C CYS A 28 3.33 -16.97 -0.21
N ASN A 29 3.67 -18.26 -0.20
CA ASN A 29 3.68 -19.06 -1.42
C ASN A 29 2.29 -19.24 -2.02
N ARG A 30 1.25 -19.39 -1.20
CA ARG A 30 -0.13 -19.41 -1.70
C ARG A 30 -0.50 -18.07 -2.32
N GLU A 31 -0.24 -16.95 -1.66
CA GLU A 31 -0.53 -15.63 -2.21
C GLU A 31 0.19 -15.38 -3.52
N LEU A 32 1.48 -15.73 -3.62
CA LEU A 32 2.23 -15.64 -4.87
C LEU A 32 1.61 -16.50 -5.98
N ASN A 33 1.12 -17.68 -5.66
CA ASN A 33 0.50 -18.58 -6.63
C ASN A 33 -0.90 -18.14 -7.04
N ASP A 34 -1.70 -17.68 -6.10
CA ASP A 34 -3.14 -17.46 -6.30
C ASP A 34 -3.45 -16.04 -6.78
N GLU A 35 -2.64 -15.06 -6.38
CA GLU A 35 -2.89 -13.64 -6.66
C GLU A 35 -2.01 -13.04 -7.75
N ILE A 36 -0.80 -13.58 -7.95
CA ILE A 36 0.17 -12.96 -8.84
C ILE A 36 0.09 -13.54 -10.25
N PRO A 37 0.05 -12.70 -11.30
CA PRO A 37 0.04 -13.19 -12.67
C PRO A 37 1.26 -14.06 -12.97
N TRP A 38 1.02 -15.18 -13.63
CA TRP A 38 2.11 -16.09 -13.97
C TRP A 38 2.99 -15.49 -15.05
N PHE A 39 4.29 -15.56 -14.81
CA PHE A 39 5.30 -15.09 -15.74
C PHE A 39 6.27 -16.19 -16.13
N ARG A 40 6.47 -16.37 -17.44
CA ARG A 40 7.46 -17.28 -18.01
C ARG A 40 8.37 -16.53 -18.97
N CYS A 41 9.66 -16.79 -18.85
CA CYS A 41 10.68 -16.26 -19.75
C CYS A 41 11.77 -17.34 -19.94
N PRO A 42 12.39 -17.47 -21.13
CA PRO A 42 13.52 -18.37 -21.33
C PRO A 42 14.71 -18.06 -20.41
N ASP A 43 14.94 -16.79 -20.12
CA ASP A 43 15.96 -16.39 -19.16
C ASP A 43 15.39 -16.41 -17.73
N ARG A 44 15.86 -17.38 -16.96
CA ARG A 44 15.41 -17.60 -15.60
C ARG A 44 15.67 -16.40 -14.67
N ARG A 45 16.67 -15.59 -14.94
CA ARG A 45 16.97 -14.40 -14.12
C ARG A 45 15.83 -13.42 -14.09
N PHE A 46 15.11 -13.23 -15.21
CA PHE A 46 13.91 -12.39 -15.26
C PHE A 46 12.75 -12.99 -14.45
N VAL A 47 12.59 -14.31 -14.47
CA VAL A 47 11.57 -15.01 -13.68
C VAL A 47 11.84 -14.83 -12.19
N ASP A 48 13.08 -15.03 -11.77
CA ASP A 48 13.48 -14.91 -10.37
C ASP A 48 13.30 -13.46 -9.86
N VAL A 49 13.71 -12.46 -10.66
CA VAL A 49 13.49 -11.03 -10.32
C VAL A 49 12.02 -10.68 -10.27
N TYR A 50 11.20 -11.19 -11.20
CA TYR A 50 9.76 -10.95 -11.22
C TYR A 50 9.08 -11.41 -9.92
N TYR A 51 9.29 -12.65 -9.52
CA TYR A 51 8.67 -13.17 -8.29
C TYR A 51 9.30 -12.59 -7.02
N TYR A 52 10.57 -12.22 -7.05
CA TYR A 52 11.20 -11.49 -5.95
C TYR A 52 10.56 -10.11 -5.73
N LEU A 53 10.31 -9.34 -6.79
CA LEU A 53 9.66 -8.03 -6.69
C LEU A 53 8.22 -8.15 -6.17
N TRP A 54 7.46 -9.17 -6.59
CA TRP A 54 6.15 -9.43 -6.03
C TRP A 54 6.21 -9.84 -4.56
N SER A 55 7.18 -10.64 -4.16
CA SER A 55 7.37 -10.97 -2.75
C SER A 55 7.63 -9.72 -1.91
N LEU A 56 8.42 -8.77 -2.41
CA LEU A 56 8.62 -7.48 -1.75
C LEU A 56 7.32 -6.68 -1.67
N TYR A 57 6.54 -6.62 -2.74
CA TYR A 57 5.26 -5.93 -2.75
C TYR A 57 4.31 -6.48 -1.68
N LEU A 58 4.16 -7.82 -1.62
CA LEU A 58 3.34 -8.48 -0.62
C LEU A 58 3.85 -8.28 0.82
N MET A 59 5.16 -8.26 1.00
CA MET A 59 5.76 -8.01 2.32
C MET A 59 5.46 -6.60 2.87
N TYR A 60 5.30 -5.61 1.99
CA TYR A 60 4.93 -4.25 2.38
C TYR A 60 3.42 -4.01 2.44
N TYR A 61 2.61 -4.99 2.10
CA TYR A 61 1.17 -4.93 2.26
C TYR A 61 0.79 -5.23 3.71
N ILE A 62 0.12 -4.28 4.34
CA ILE A 62 -0.19 -4.33 5.78
C ILE A 62 -1.67 -4.15 6.04
N GLU A 63 -2.13 -4.71 7.14
CA GLU A 63 -3.48 -4.61 7.67
C GLU A 63 -3.43 -4.02 9.09
N VAL A 64 -3.64 -2.73 9.21
CA VAL A 64 -3.70 -2.05 10.52
C VAL A 64 -5.11 -2.10 11.10
N GLY A 65 -6.12 -1.88 10.27
CA GLY A 65 -7.54 -2.03 10.60
C GLY A 65 -8.11 -0.99 11.56
N LYS A 66 -7.40 0.11 11.81
CA LYS A 66 -7.83 1.15 12.74
C LYS A 66 -7.42 2.55 12.26
N GLY A 67 -8.03 3.55 12.87
CA GLY A 67 -7.75 4.94 12.55
C GLY A 67 -8.11 5.27 11.10
N TRP A 68 -7.26 5.98 10.42
CA TRP A 68 -7.39 6.26 9.00
C TRP A 68 -6.83 5.13 8.11
N GLU A 69 -6.01 4.22 8.65
CA GLU A 69 -5.54 2.98 8.00
C GLU A 69 -6.52 1.82 8.20
N LYS A 70 -7.79 2.07 7.96
CA LYS A 70 -8.85 1.05 8.09
C LYS A 70 -8.73 -0.05 7.07
N GLU A 71 -8.28 0.32 5.89
CA GLU A 71 -8.15 -0.59 4.76
C GLU A 71 -6.73 -1.13 4.66
N PRO A 72 -6.57 -2.39 4.29
CA PRO A 72 -5.26 -2.94 3.98
C PRO A 72 -4.60 -2.18 2.84
N HIS A 73 -3.32 -1.89 2.95
CA HIS A 73 -2.61 -1.11 1.93
C HIS A 73 -1.12 -1.43 1.89
N THR A 74 -0.46 -1.01 0.82
CA THR A 74 0.98 -1.14 0.67
C THR A 74 1.67 0.08 1.26
N GLN A 75 2.57 -0.13 2.20
CA GLN A 75 3.45 0.92 2.69
C GLN A 75 4.64 1.14 1.76
N THR A 76 5.18 2.33 1.80
CA THR A 76 6.47 2.63 1.21
C THR A 76 7.58 2.09 2.11
N ALA A 77 8.76 1.87 1.54
CA ALA A 77 9.88 1.16 2.16
C ALA A 77 10.27 1.63 3.57
N VAL A 78 11.10 0.83 4.19
CA VAL A 78 11.74 1.03 5.49
C VAL A 78 12.64 2.27 5.54
N ASN A 79 13.08 2.65 6.70
CA ASN A 79 13.93 3.79 7.04
C ASN A 79 13.17 5.13 7.07
N ASN A 80 13.61 6.09 6.28
CA ASN A 80 13.06 7.45 6.32
C ASN A 80 11.71 7.59 5.61
N PHE A 81 11.24 6.52 4.95
CA PHE A 81 10.02 6.51 4.13
C PHE A 81 8.96 5.56 4.69
N LEU A 82 8.89 5.44 6.01
CA LEU A 82 7.81 4.68 6.66
C LEU A 82 6.45 5.33 6.39
N GLY A 83 5.48 4.49 6.05
CA GLY A 83 4.12 4.93 5.77
C GLY A 83 3.79 4.97 4.28
N ILE A 84 2.77 5.75 3.93
CA ILE A 84 2.35 5.92 2.54
C ILE A 84 2.87 7.22 1.95
N HIS A 85 3.44 7.13 0.76
CA HIS A 85 4.00 8.25 0.04
C HIS A 85 3.24 8.53 -1.25
N ARG A 86 3.00 9.80 -1.51
CA ARG A 86 2.28 10.23 -2.69
C ARG A 86 2.91 9.72 -3.99
N TYR A 87 4.21 9.87 -4.14
CA TYR A 87 4.92 9.45 -5.35
C TYR A 87 4.80 7.95 -5.60
N ASP A 88 4.93 7.15 -4.55
CA ASP A 88 4.90 5.69 -4.65
C ASP A 88 3.47 5.15 -4.81
N ALA A 89 2.47 5.88 -4.32
CA ALA A 89 1.08 5.46 -4.32
C ALA A 89 0.57 5.07 -5.71
N ALA A 90 0.91 5.86 -6.74
CA ALA A 90 0.50 5.59 -8.11
C ALA A 90 1.06 4.25 -8.61
N PHE A 91 2.33 3.97 -8.31
CA PHE A 91 2.97 2.71 -8.69
C PHE A 91 2.41 1.53 -7.91
N GLN A 92 2.21 1.69 -6.60
CA GLN A 92 1.64 0.65 -5.73
C GLN A 92 0.24 0.27 -6.18
N ILE A 93 -0.61 1.25 -6.50
CA ILE A 93 -1.96 1.00 -7.02
C ILE A 93 -1.88 0.32 -8.39
N LYS A 94 -1.02 0.81 -9.29
CA LYS A 94 -0.84 0.24 -10.61
C LYS A 94 -0.37 -1.20 -10.57
N VAL A 95 0.61 -1.52 -9.73
CA VAL A 95 1.08 -2.89 -9.54
C VAL A 95 -0.02 -3.76 -8.95
N GLY A 96 -0.66 -3.33 -7.86
CA GLY A 96 -1.74 -4.06 -7.20
C GLY A 96 -2.96 -4.31 -8.09
N SER A 97 -3.17 -3.50 -9.13
CA SER A 97 -4.27 -3.70 -10.08
C SER A 97 -4.12 -4.95 -10.96
N TRP A 98 -2.92 -5.50 -11.04
CA TRP A 98 -2.63 -6.73 -11.79
C TRP A 98 -2.87 -8.01 -10.99
N THR A 99 -3.22 -7.92 -9.72
CA THR A 99 -3.53 -9.11 -8.92
C THR A 99 -4.82 -9.77 -9.39
N GLN A 100 -4.88 -11.10 -9.28
CA GLN A 100 -5.96 -11.91 -9.88
C GLN A 100 -7.31 -11.69 -9.21
N THR A 101 -7.34 -11.56 -7.90
CA THR A 101 -8.58 -11.35 -7.16
C THR A 101 -9.04 -9.90 -7.28
N LYS A 102 -9.53 -9.53 -8.46
CA LYS A 102 -10.16 -8.23 -8.75
C LYS A 102 -9.34 -7.05 -8.26
N SER A 103 -8.05 -7.06 -8.49
CA SER A 103 -7.15 -5.97 -8.06
C SER A 103 -7.17 -5.73 -6.53
N ARG A 104 -7.35 -6.78 -5.75
CA ARG A 104 -7.50 -6.74 -4.27
C ARG A 104 -6.58 -5.74 -3.59
N TYR A 105 -5.29 -5.79 -3.93
CA TYR A 105 -4.27 -4.95 -3.29
C TYR A 105 -4.35 -3.48 -3.69
N ALA A 106 -4.96 -3.16 -4.82
CA ALA A 106 -5.12 -1.79 -5.28
C ALA A 106 -6.27 -1.06 -4.59
N TYR A 107 -7.37 -1.74 -4.29
CA TYR A 107 -8.55 -1.14 -3.65
C TYR A 107 -8.22 -0.51 -2.31
N GLY A 108 -7.52 -1.26 -1.45
CA GLY A 108 -7.12 -0.78 -0.14
C GLY A 108 -6.24 0.45 -0.22
N ASN A 109 -5.28 0.48 -1.14
CA ASN A 109 -4.45 1.65 -1.36
C ASN A 109 -5.26 2.89 -1.72
N VAL A 110 -6.22 2.79 -2.64
CA VAL A 110 -7.09 3.92 -3.03
C VAL A 110 -7.92 4.40 -1.84
N LEU A 111 -8.54 3.47 -1.11
CA LEU A 111 -9.39 3.80 0.03
C LEU A 111 -8.60 4.40 1.20
N THR A 112 -7.40 3.93 1.46
CA THR A 112 -6.53 4.51 2.50
C THR A 112 -6.16 5.95 2.16
N TRP A 113 -5.78 6.24 0.93
CA TRP A 113 -5.56 7.62 0.48
C TRP A 113 -6.80 8.49 0.59
N ARG A 114 -7.96 7.93 0.28
CA ARG A 114 -9.22 8.62 0.46
C ARG A 114 -9.48 8.98 1.92
N HIS A 115 -9.38 8.00 2.83
CA HIS A 115 -9.57 8.25 4.26
C HIS A 115 -8.60 9.28 4.82
N LEU A 116 -7.35 9.21 4.38
CA LEU A 116 -6.32 10.17 4.78
C LEU A 116 -6.69 11.57 4.30
N THR A 117 -7.09 11.73 3.05
CA THR A 117 -7.47 13.00 2.46
C THR A 117 -8.72 13.59 3.12
N GLU A 118 -9.73 12.78 3.38
CA GLU A 118 -10.99 13.20 4.02
C GLU A 118 -10.79 13.59 5.49
N SER A 119 -9.91 12.89 6.20
CA SER A 119 -9.66 13.15 7.62
C SER A 119 -8.75 14.35 7.87
N GLY A 120 -7.95 14.75 6.90
CA GLY A 120 -6.90 15.76 7.08
C GLY A 120 -5.78 15.35 8.04
N ARG A 121 -5.67 14.07 8.38
CA ARG A 121 -4.77 13.56 9.43
C ARG A 121 -3.45 13.03 8.89
N TYR A 122 -2.84 13.75 7.99
CA TYR A 122 -1.60 13.36 7.31
C TYR A 122 -0.37 13.18 8.23
N ARG A 123 -0.45 13.63 9.47
CA ARG A 123 0.67 13.60 10.42
C ARG A 123 0.31 12.87 11.72
N GLU A 124 -0.69 12.02 11.68
CA GLU A 124 -1.10 11.20 12.81
C GLU A 124 -0.86 9.72 12.52
N THR A 125 -0.50 8.99 13.56
CA THR A 125 -0.49 7.53 13.49
C THR A 125 -1.92 6.98 13.46
N PRO A 126 -2.14 5.71 13.05
CA PRO A 126 -3.48 5.10 12.99
C PRO A 126 -4.24 5.13 14.30
N ASP A 127 -3.54 5.13 15.44
CA ASP A 127 -4.11 5.22 16.77
C ASP A 127 -4.37 6.66 17.25
N GLY A 128 -4.12 7.65 16.41
CA GLY A 128 -4.44 9.05 16.66
C GLY A 128 -3.34 9.85 17.31
N HIS A 129 -2.17 9.28 17.52
CA HIS A 129 -1.02 10.03 18.04
C HIS A 129 -0.39 10.91 16.97
N ARG A 130 -0.07 12.13 17.31
CA ARG A 130 0.62 13.05 16.41
C ARG A 130 2.09 12.64 16.25
N LEU A 131 2.55 12.57 15.03
CA LEU A 131 3.96 12.29 14.75
C LEU A 131 4.84 13.46 15.21
N LEU A 132 5.85 13.15 15.99
CA LEU A 132 6.76 14.14 16.57
C LEU A 132 7.83 14.62 15.60
N SER A 133 8.03 13.98 14.48
CA SER A 133 9.02 14.36 13.48
C SER A 133 8.47 14.42 12.08
N ASP A 134 8.88 15.43 11.35
CA ASP A 134 8.44 15.69 9.99
C ASP A 134 8.85 14.60 8.98
N ASN A 135 9.83 13.78 9.35
CA ASN A 135 10.44 12.78 8.45
C ASN A 135 10.00 11.35 8.71
N LYS A 136 9.16 11.13 9.70
CA LYS A 136 8.76 9.78 10.10
C LYS A 136 7.25 9.69 10.13
N GLY A 137 6.70 9.07 9.16
CA GLY A 137 5.28 8.78 9.14
C GLY A 137 4.64 9.08 7.83
N ILE A 138 3.48 8.77 7.90
CA ILE A 138 2.44 8.66 6.94
C ILE A 138 2.37 9.92 6.11
N SER A 139 2.64 9.75 4.86
CA SER A 139 2.42 10.77 3.85
C SER A 139 3.10 12.13 4.13
N TRP A 140 4.34 12.07 4.61
CA TRP A 140 5.17 13.26 4.72
C TRP A 140 5.12 14.14 3.47
N HIS A 141 5.15 13.53 2.30
CA HIS A 141 5.08 14.25 1.03
C HIS A 141 3.69 14.77 0.66
N SER A 142 2.62 14.15 1.09
CA SER A 142 1.28 14.69 0.80
C SER A 142 1.00 15.98 1.55
N GLY A 143 1.51 16.10 2.78
CA GLY A 143 1.44 17.35 3.55
C GLY A 143 2.30 18.47 2.98
N ALA A 144 3.51 18.15 2.51
CA ALA A 144 4.43 19.12 1.94
C ALA A 144 3.99 19.69 0.57
N TYR A 145 3.21 18.91 -0.19
CA TYR A 145 2.75 19.28 -1.52
C TYR A 145 1.24 19.57 -1.59
N GLY A 146 0.64 19.97 -0.50
CA GLY A 146 -0.75 20.41 -0.47
C GLY A 146 -1.80 19.31 -0.36
N GLY A 147 -1.42 18.10 0.01
CA GLY A 147 -2.35 17.04 0.46
C GLY A 147 -3.33 16.48 -0.57
N GLU A 148 -3.55 17.20 -1.62
CA GLU A 148 -4.53 16.85 -2.66
C GLU A 148 -3.84 16.09 -3.77
N THR A 149 -3.94 14.76 -3.73
CA THR A 149 -3.28 13.91 -4.70
C THR A 149 -4.27 13.41 -5.75
N SER A 150 -3.90 13.50 -7.01
CA SER A 150 -4.66 12.91 -8.11
C SER A 150 -4.42 11.40 -8.25
N GLU A 151 -3.44 10.87 -7.55
CA GLU A 151 -2.98 9.48 -7.70
C GLU A 151 -4.06 8.47 -7.34
N HIS A 152 -4.85 8.74 -6.32
CA HIS A 152 -5.96 7.87 -5.94
C HIS A 152 -7.15 7.95 -6.90
N VAL A 153 -7.35 9.11 -7.56
CA VAL A 153 -8.36 9.24 -8.63
C VAL A 153 -7.93 8.42 -9.85
N LEU A 154 -6.69 8.57 -10.25
CA LEU A 154 -6.10 7.76 -11.33
C LEU A 154 -6.09 6.28 -10.95
N GLY A 155 -5.83 5.96 -9.68
CA GLY A 155 -5.88 4.61 -9.16
C GLY A 155 -7.28 4.00 -9.25
N ALA A 156 -8.33 4.74 -8.90
CA ALA A 156 -9.71 4.28 -9.05
C ALA A 156 -10.06 3.99 -10.52
N TRP A 157 -9.59 4.83 -11.43
CA TRP A 157 -9.72 4.60 -12.87
C TRP A 157 -8.95 3.36 -13.33
N GLN A 158 -7.72 3.15 -12.87
CA GLN A 158 -6.94 1.96 -13.19
C GLN A 158 -7.63 0.67 -12.71
N ILE A 159 -8.16 0.67 -11.48
CA ILE A 159 -8.92 -0.45 -10.95
C ILE A 159 -10.12 -0.74 -11.85
N TYR A 160 -10.88 0.29 -12.24
CA TYR A 160 -12.00 0.12 -13.16
C TYR A 160 -11.58 -0.49 -14.49
N GLN A 161 -10.47 -0.05 -15.08
CA GLN A 161 -9.96 -0.61 -16.32
C GLN A 161 -9.62 -2.12 -16.22
N HIS A 162 -9.17 -2.59 -15.06
CA HIS A 162 -8.84 -3.99 -14.82
C HIS A 162 -10.05 -4.85 -14.41
N THR A 163 -11.01 -4.26 -13.70
CA THR A 163 -12.09 -5.00 -13.03
C THR A 163 -13.47 -4.77 -13.64
N GLY A 164 -13.66 -3.65 -14.32
CA GLY A 164 -15.00 -3.17 -14.73
C GLY A 164 -15.87 -2.70 -13.57
N ASP A 165 -15.33 -2.52 -12.34
CA ASP A 165 -16.09 -2.13 -11.15
C ASP A 165 -16.50 -0.66 -11.20
N VAL A 166 -17.61 -0.41 -11.88
CA VAL A 166 -18.18 0.94 -12.04
C VAL A 166 -18.70 1.50 -10.71
N GLU A 167 -19.16 0.66 -9.80
CA GLU A 167 -19.68 1.12 -8.51
C GLU A 167 -18.54 1.62 -7.60
N PHE A 168 -17.39 0.97 -7.62
CA PHE A 168 -16.22 1.50 -6.95
C PHE A 168 -15.76 2.83 -7.55
N LEU A 169 -15.73 2.92 -8.89
CA LEU A 169 -15.35 4.15 -9.59
C LEU A 169 -16.30 5.30 -9.22
N LYS A 170 -17.62 5.09 -9.26
CA LYS A 170 -18.61 6.08 -8.83
C LYS A 170 -18.40 6.51 -7.39
N ARG A 171 -18.26 5.55 -6.47
CA ARG A 171 -18.01 5.84 -5.05
C ARG A 171 -16.76 6.70 -4.84
N CYS A 172 -15.73 6.48 -5.62
CA CYS A 172 -14.52 7.30 -5.59
C CYS A 172 -14.76 8.68 -6.22
N TYR A 173 -15.55 8.76 -7.29
CA TYR A 173 -15.82 10.00 -8.01
C TYR A 173 -16.80 10.91 -7.29
N ASP A 174 -17.93 10.38 -6.79
CA ASP A 174 -19.03 11.17 -6.19
C ASP A 174 -18.69 11.76 -4.81
N GLY A 175 -17.62 11.33 -4.20
CA GLY A 175 -17.18 11.81 -2.90
C GLY A 175 -16.29 13.04 -2.96
N HIS A 176 -15.34 13.04 -2.06
CA HIS A 176 -14.36 14.10 -1.89
C HIS A 176 -13.51 14.37 -3.15
N PHE A 177 -13.30 13.36 -3.99
CA PHE A 177 -12.50 13.45 -5.21
C PHE A 177 -13.05 14.43 -6.25
N ALA A 178 -14.35 14.40 -6.51
CA ALA A 178 -14.97 15.34 -7.43
C ALA A 178 -14.76 16.77 -6.95
N LYS A 179 -14.96 17.01 -5.65
CA LYS A 179 -14.77 18.34 -5.05
C LYS A 179 -13.34 18.83 -5.17
N LEU A 180 -12.35 17.98 -4.91
CA LEU A 180 -10.95 18.33 -5.03
C LEU A 180 -10.53 18.61 -6.47
N PHE A 181 -10.97 17.78 -7.39
CA PHE A 181 -10.69 17.93 -8.81
C PHE A 181 -11.23 19.26 -9.35
N TRP A 182 -12.51 19.56 -9.08
CA TRP A 182 -13.15 20.81 -9.51
C TRP A 182 -12.55 22.04 -8.85
N LYS A 183 -12.21 21.96 -7.55
CA LYS A 183 -11.52 23.05 -6.84
C LYS A 183 -10.18 23.37 -7.49
N ARG A 184 -9.44 22.38 -7.90
CA ARG A 184 -8.13 22.58 -8.54
C ARG A 184 -8.26 23.15 -9.95
N LEU A 185 -9.23 22.67 -10.73
CA LEU A 185 -9.49 23.24 -12.06
C LEU A 185 -9.94 24.70 -11.98
N SER A 186 -10.74 25.07 -10.99
CA SER A 186 -11.19 26.45 -10.80
C SER A 186 -10.12 27.39 -10.24
N SER A 187 -8.99 26.87 -9.77
CA SER A 187 -7.85 27.66 -9.27
C SER A 187 -6.72 27.83 -10.30
N MET A 188 -6.87 27.26 -11.49
CA MET A 188 -5.96 27.44 -12.63
C MET A 188 -6.46 28.53 -13.56
#